data_b3a91f5d9aefca49175ad28131bd0ed3
#
_entry.id   b3a91f5d9aefca49175ad28131bd0ed3
#
_cell.length_a   1.000
_cell.length_b   1.000
_cell.length_c   1.000
_cell.angle_alpha   90.00
_cell.angle_beta   90.00
_cell.angle_gamma   90.00
#
_symmetry.space_group_name_H-M   'P 1'
#
loop_
_entity.id
_entity.type
_entity.pdbx_description
1 polymer ?
#
loop_
_entity_poly.entity_id
_entity_poly.type
_entity_poly.pdbx_seq_one_letter_code
_entity_poly.pdbx_strand_id
1 'polypeptide(L)'
;DFDAADVVVRNADKNVSAAKNAHDTAVEKLRNAETRLETARAKLEDAIKNSEFADSEAVRLRNSVHVIETRYETARIHYMESGKGEPLILVHSAGQSLYTFRRLFYKLAMYYRVIAVDLVGHGYSDRPDFFDYTIGDHAESLARFMDSMGIESAHILGFSFGAGYALELAHKHPERVGKIVAICPGGVTSEMPLTVRMMESGLFGGIASRMYNLKSVKKMLNECVFDHTVINEHDAAEYFKPVADSSSR
;
A
#
# COMPACT_ATOMS: atom_id res chain seq x y z
N ASP A 1 67.82 -5.53 48.20
CA ASP A 1 66.41 -5.93 48.05
C ASP A 1 65.48 -4.80 47.54
N PHE A 2 66.11 -3.67 47.18
CA PHE A 2 65.34 -2.59 46.50
C PHE A 2 64.86 -3.02 45.07
N ASP A 3 65.64 -3.83 44.37
CA ASP A 3 65.27 -4.31 43.02
C ASP A 3 64.05 -5.21 42.98
N ALA A 4 63.80 -6.01 44.01
CA ALA A 4 62.64 -6.91 44.10
C ALA A 4 61.33 -6.10 44.32
N ALA A 5 61.42 -5.03 45.12
CA ALA A 5 60.25 -4.15 45.32
C ALA A 5 59.85 -3.38 44.08
N ASP A 6 60.85 -2.93 43.28
CA ASP A 6 60.64 -2.21 42.02
C ASP A 6 59.98 -3.11 40.96
N VAL A 7 60.32 -4.38 40.92
CA VAL A 7 59.69 -5.37 40.04
C VAL A 7 58.27 -5.62 40.40
N VAL A 8 57.95 -5.71 41.68
CA VAL A 8 56.57 -5.91 42.19
C VAL A 8 55.70 -4.70 41.85
N VAL A 9 56.22 -3.48 42.04
CA VAL A 9 55.49 -2.24 41.71
C VAL A 9 55.22 -2.16 40.19
N ARG A 10 56.22 -2.40 39.34
CA ARG A 10 56.04 -2.40 37.89
C ARG A 10 55.05 -3.47 37.40
N ASN A 11 55.01 -4.62 38.01
CA ASN A 11 54.01 -5.64 37.68
C ASN A 11 52.62 -5.26 38.16
N ALA A 12 52.51 -4.62 39.32
CA ALA A 12 51.23 -4.06 39.79
C ALA A 12 50.67 -2.99 38.83
N ASP A 13 51.54 -2.04 38.40
CA ASP A 13 51.16 -1.01 37.43
C ASP A 13 50.71 -1.58 36.09
N LYS A 14 51.40 -2.63 35.58
CA LYS A 14 50.95 -3.32 34.36
C LYS A 14 49.60 -3.98 34.55
N ASN A 15 49.36 -4.63 35.70
CA ASN A 15 48.08 -5.28 35.98
C ASN A 15 46.95 -4.24 36.14
N VAL A 16 47.20 -3.10 36.78
CA VAL A 16 46.24 -2.01 36.89
C VAL A 16 45.93 -1.42 35.51
N SER A 17 46.93 -1.22 34.65
CA SER A 17 46.72 -0.72 33.29
C SER A 17 45.92 -1.74 32.43
N ALA A 18 46.21 -3.03 32.54
CA ALA A 18 45.45 -4.09 31.85
C ALA A 18 44.01 -4.17 32.35
N ALA A 19 43.79 -4.05 33.64
CA ALA A 19 42.44 -4.03 34.24
C ALA A 19 41.64 -2.80 33.81
N LYS A 20 42.29 -1.62 33.72
CA LYS A 20 41.64 -0.41 33.19
C LYS A 20 41.24 -0.56 31.75
N ASN A 21 42.12 -1.07 30.89
CA ASN A 21 41.79 -1.31 29.49
C ASN A 21 40.65 -2.35 29.29
N ALA A 22 40.64 -3.38 30.13
CA ALA A 22 39.55 -4.37 30.14
C ALA A 22 38.21 -3.75 30.59
N HIS A 23 38.27 -2.89 31.61
CA HIS A 23 37.11 -2.13 32.08
C HIS A 23 36.56 -1.20 30.97
N ASP A 24 37.40 -0.40 30.33
CA ASP A 24 37.01 0.54 29.28
C ASP A 24 36.39 -0.21 28.07
N THR A 25 36.98 -1.35 27.71
CA THR A 25 36.43 -2.22 26.67
C THR A 25 35.06 -2.80 27.06
N ALA A 26 34.88 -3.18 28.32
CA ALA A 26 33.61 -3.68 28.83
C ALA A 26 32.53 -2.60 28.86
N VAL A 27 32.87 -1.39 29.26
CA VAL A 27 31.98 -0.22 29.24
C VAL A 27 31.51 0.10 27.82
N GLU A 28 32.41 0.05 26.84
CA GLU A 28 32.07 0.28 25.44
C GLU A 28 31.15 -0.80 24.87
N LYS A 29 31.42 -2.08 25.21
CA LYS A 29 30.54 -3.18 24.86
C LYS A 29 29.15 -3.04 25.48
N LEU A 30 29.06 -2.60 26.72
CA LEU A 30 27.79 -2.34 27.41
C LEU A 30 27.00 -1.22 26.70
N ARG A 31 27.65 -0.12 26.39
CA ARG A 31 27.03 1.00 25.66
C ARG A 31 26.50 0.59 24.30
N ASN A 32 27.26 -0.24 23.57
CA ASN A 32 26.83 -0.78 22.27
C ASN A 32 25.65 -1.74 22.42
N ALA A 33 25.60 -2.53 23.50
CA ALA A 33 24.49 -3.41 23.80
C ALA A 33 23.22 -2.63 24.18
N GLU A 34 23.34 -1.55 24.96
CA GLU A 34 22.25 -0.66 25.29
C GLU A 34 21.64 -0.01 24.04
N THR A 35 22.47 0.52 23.13
CA THR A 35 22.00 1.09 21.86
C THR A 35 21.26 0.06 20.99
N ARG A 36 21.75 -1.19 20.95
CA ARG A 36 21.08 -2.29 20.24
C ARG A 36 19.73 -2.63 20.88
N LEU A 37 19.66 -2.61 22.21
CA LEU A 37 18.43 -2.89 22.95
C LEU A 37 17.38 -1.79 22.71
N GLU A 38 17.77 -0.52 22.71
CA GLU A 38 16.87 0.59 22.38
C GLU A 38 16.34 0.48 20.95
N THR A 39 17.21 0.14 19.99
CA THR A 39 16.80 -0.09 18.59
C THR A 39 15.83 -1.27 18.46
N ALA A 40 16.07 -2.34 19.21
CA ALA A 40 15.20 -3.52 19.21
C ALA A 40 13.85 -3.22 19.87
N ARG A 41 13.82 -2.42 20.95
CA ARG A 41 12.58 -1.96 21.59
C ARG A 41 11.74 -1.10 20.65
N ALA A 42 12.37 -0.13 19.96
CA ALA A 42 11.66 0.71 19.00
C ALA A 42 11.05 -0.13 17.85
N LYS A 43 11.77 -1.13 17.34
CA LYS A 43 11.25 -2.06 16.33
C LYS A 43 10.11 -2.92 16.86
N LEU A 44 10.19 -3.35 18.11
CA LEU A 44 9.13 -4.14 18.74
C LEU A 44 7.87 -3.30 18.97
N GLU A 45 8.01 -2.05 19.43
CA GLU A 45 6.88 -1.14 19.57
C GLU A 45 6.20 -0.86 18.23
N ASP A 46 6.96 -0.65 17.16
CA ASP A 46 6.41 -0.46 15.81
C ASP A 46 5.71 -1.75 15.32
N ALA A 47 6.27 -2.92 15.60
CA ALA A 47 5.67 -4.21 15.28
C ALA A 47 4.38 -4.47 16.08
N ILE A 48 4.35 -4.11 17.37
CA ILE A 48 3.14 -4.23 18.22
C ILE A 48 2.05 -3.29 17.71
N LYS A 49 2.37 -2.01 17.43
CA LYS A 49 1.42 -1.07 16.85
C LYS A 49 0.84 -1.58 15.52
N ASN A 50 1.70 -2.15 14.67
CA ASN A 50 1.27 -2.72 13.41
C ASN A 50 0.39 -3.97 13.62
N SER A 51 0.64 -4.78 14.65
CA SER A 51 -0.15 -5.98 14.99
C SER A 51 -1.49 -5.61 15.64
N GLU A 52 -1.52 -4.71 16.61
CA GLU A 52 -2.76 -4.22 17.24
C GLU A 52 -3.65 -3.50 16.22
N PHE A 53 -3.04 -2.80 15.26
CA PHE A 53 -3.75 -2.22 14.13
C PHE A 53 -4.35 -3.31 13.23
N ALA A 54 -3.62 -4.37 12.92
CA ALA A 54 -4.09 -5.49 12.12
C ALA A 54 -5.24 -6.25 12.81
N ASP A 55 -5.15 -6.49 14.11
CA ASP A 55 -6.17 -7.20 14.89
C ASP A 55 -7.45 -6.38 15.08
N SER A 56 -7.34 -5.07 15.33
CA SER A 56 -8.51 -4.18 15.44
C SER A 56 -9.26 -4.07 14.12
N GLU A 57 -8.64 -4.41 13.03
CA GLU A 57 -9.12 -4.26 11.68
C GLU A 57 -9.67 -5.54 11.06
N ALA A 58 -9.20 -6.71 11.45
CA ALA A 58 -9.87 -7.97 11.14
C ALA A 58 -11.34 -7.95 11.63
N VAL A 59 -11.62 -7.16 12.67
CA VAL A 59 -12.98 -6.90 13.18
C VAL A 59 -13.71 -5.79 12.38
N ARG A 60 -13.00 -4.85 11.73
CA ARG A 60 -13.58 -3.75 10.94
C ARG A 60 -13.70 -4.05 9.44
N LEU A 61 -13.04 -5.09 8.94
CA LEU A 61 -13.11 -5.57 7.55
C LEU A 61 -14.43 -6.31 7.23
N ARG A 62 -15.53 -5.96 7.87
CA ARG A 62 -16.83 -6.35 7.37
C ARG A 62 -17.18 -5.49 6.17
N ASN A 63 -16.91 -6.04 4.98
CA ASN A 63 -17.48 -5.73 3.67
C ASN A 63 -18.31 -4.43 3.63
N SER A 64 -17.66 -3.30 3.62
CA SER A 64 -18.32 -2.04 3.34
C SER A 64 -18.56 -1.99 1.84
N VAL A 65 -19.82 -2.11 1.44
CA VAL A 65 -20.25 -1.99 0.06
C VAL A 65 -21.17 -0.79 -0.03
N HIS A 66 -20.87 0.11 -0.96
CA HIS A 66 -21.73 1.25 -1.26
C HIS A 66 -22.32 1.10 -2.66
N VAL A 67 -23.57 1.50 -2.80
CA VAL A 67 -24.25 1.49 -4.10
C VAL A 67 -24.11 2.87 -4.72
N ILE A 68 -23.57 2.94 -5.92
CA ILE A 68 -23.54 4.16 -6.72
C ILE A 68 -24.51 4.03 -7.88
N GLU A 69 -25.20 5.14 -8.20
CA GLU A 69 -25.98 5.22 -9.41
C GLU A 69 -25.08 5.66 -10.56
N THR A 70 -25.06 4.90 -11.63
CA THR A 70 -24.46 5.25 -12.89
C THR A 70 -25.55 5.71 -13.88
N ARG A 71 -25.20 6.01 -15.12
CA ARG A 71 -26.08 6.72 -16.07
C ARG A 71 -27.54 6.22 -16.12
N TYR A 72 -27.79 4.91 -15.91
CA TYR A 72 -29.14 4.32 -15.94
C TYR A 72 -29.30 3.14 -14.96
N GLU A 73 -28.27 2.69 -14.33
CA GLU A 73 -28.24 1.53 -13.46
C GLU A 73 -27.35 1.77 -12.24
N THR A 74 -27.34 0.83 -11.31
CA THR A 74 -26.55 0.92 -10.08
C THR A 74 -25.39 -0.06 -10.11
N ALA A 75 -24.26 0.34 -9.57
CA ALA A 75 -23.11 -0.52 -9.33
C ALA A 75 -22.69 -0.46 -7.85
N ARG A 76 -22.34 -1.61 -7.29
CA ARG A 76 -21.84 -1.70 -5.92
C ARG A 76 -20.34 -1.46 -5.94
N ILE A 77 -19.87 -0.57 -5.09
CA ILE A 77 -18.46 -0.28 -4.87
C ILE A 77 -18.02 -0.90 -3.54
N HIS A 78 -17.05 -1.77 -3.61
CA HIS A 78 -16.35 -2.28 -2.45
C HIS A 78 -15.27 -1.27 -2.04
N TYR A 79 -15.17 -0.98 -0.75
CA TYR A 79 -14.17 -0.07 -0.21
C TYR A 79 -13.75 -0.45 1.21
N MET A 80 -12.66 0.12 1.64
CA MET A 80 -12.13 0.04 2.99
C MET A 80 -11.97 1.44 3.55
N GLU A 81 -12.43 1.68 4.78
CA GLU A 81 -12.32 2.99 5.42
C GLU A 81 -11.70 2.86 6.82
N SER A 82 -10.79 3.77 7.17
CA SER A 82 -10.23 3.89 8.51
C SER A 82 -9.71 5.30 8.79
N GLY A 83 -9.53 5.61 10.08
CA GLY A 83 -9.03 6.91 10.53
C GLY A 83 -10.12 7.97 10.64
N LYS A 84 -9.69 9.20 10.90
CA LYS A 84 -10.55 10.38 11.08
C LYS A 84 -9.82 11.61 10.51
N GLY A 85 -10.57 12.68 10.23
CA GLY A 85 -10.03 13.93 9.71
C GLY A 85 -10.39 14.18 8.26
N GLU A 86 -9.52 14.85 7.51
CA GLU A 86 -9.75 15.15 6.10
C GLU A 86 -9.82 13.87 5.26
N PRO A 87 -10.79 13.74 4.34
CA PRO A 87 -10.91 12.57 3.48
C PRO A 87 -9.71 12.44 2.53
N LEU A 88 -9.14 11.23 2.47
CA LEU A 88 -8.10 10.83 1.53
C LEU A 88 -8.54 9.55 0.81
N ILE A 89 -8.82 9.66 -0.47
CA ILE A 89 -9.22 8.52 -1.30
C ILE A 89 -7.99 7.91 -1.98
N LEU A 90 -7.84 6.60 -1.85
CA LEU A 90 -6.77 5.83 -2.49
C LEU A 90 -7.32 5.10 -3.70
N VAL A 91 -6.78 5.41 -4.88
CA VAL A 91 -7.26 4.94 -6.18
C VAL A 91 -6.20 4.08 -6.85
N HIS A 92 -6.45 2.77 -6.96
CA HIS A 92 -5.54 1.80 -7.55
C HIS A 92 -5.50 1.86 -9.09
N SER A 93 -4.57 1.16 -9.70
CA SER A 93 -4.42 1.05 -11.15
C SER A 93 -5.37 0.04 -11.78
N ALA A 94 -5.53 0.11 -13.09
CA ALA A 94 -6.20 -0.92 -13.89
C ALA A 94 -5.61 -2.32 -13.59
N GLY A 95 -6.47 -3.34 -13.49
CA GLY A 95 -6.10 -4.71 -13.18
C GLY A 95 -5.65 -4.95 -11.73
N GLN A 96 -5.80 -3.99 -10.85
CA GLN A 96 -5.47 -4.08 -9.43
C GLN A 96 -6.71 -3.99 -8.53
N SER A 97 -6.51 -3.82 -7.23
CA SER A 97 -7.54 -3.62 -6.24
C SER A 97 -7.02 -2.72 -5.11
N LEU A 98 -7.88 -2.38 -4.16
CA LEU A 98 -7.50 -1.63 -2.95
C LEU A 98 -6.36 -2.30 -2.16
N TYR A 99 -6.13 -3.60 -2.34
CA TYR A 99 -5.02 -4.33 -1.74
C TYR A 99 -3.64 -3.73 -2.08
N THR A 100 -3.54 -2.99 -3.18
CA THR A 100 -2.34 -2.22 -3.56
C THR A 100 -1.84 -1.34 -2.41
N PHE A 101 -2.75 -0.79 -1.63
CA PHE A 101 -2.44 0.15 -0.55
C PHE A 101 -2.22 -0.50 0.82
N ARG A 102 -2.24 -1.84 0.96
CA ARG A 102 -2.15 -2.58 2.23
C ARG A 102 -1.05 -2.12 3.18
N ARG A 103 0.10 -1.67 2.64
CA ARG A 103 1.25 -1.20 3.44
C ARG A 103 1.18 0.29 3.80
N LEU A 104 0.34 1.05 3.12
CA LEU A 104 0.19 2.50 3.31
C LEU A 104 -1.07 2.87 4.07
N PHE A 105 -2.14 2.09 3.87
CA PHE A 105 -3.48 2.41 4.32
C PHE A 105 -3.53 2.82 5.79
N TYR A 106 -3.00 2.00 6.69
CA TYR A 106 -3.03 2.27 8.13
C TYR A 106 -2.12 3.40 8.57
N LYS A 107 -0.96 3.54 7.92
CA LYS A 107 -0.05 4.65 8.19
C LYS A 107 -0.70 5.99 7.85
N LEU A 108 -1.45 6.04 6.77
CA LEU A 108 -2.20 7.24 6.38
C LEU A 108 -3.42 7.46 7.27
N ALA A 109 -4.08 6.39 7.72
CA ALA A 109 -5.24 6.45 8.60
C ALA A 109 -4.94 7.02 10.00
N MET A 110 -3.68 7.15 10.38
CA MET A 110 -3.27 7.89 11.58
C MET A 110 -3.49 9.40 11.45
N TYR A 111 -3.57 9.92 10.22
CA TYR A 111 -3.61 11.36 9.93
C TYR A 111 -4.86 11.80 9.15
N TYR A 112 -5.48 10.88 8.42
CA TYR A 112 -6.59 11.14 7.51
C TYR A 112 -7.74 10.16 7.72
N ARG A 113 -8.94 10.54 7.31
CA ARG A 113 -10.03 9.61 7.02
C ARG A 113 -9.71 8.94 5.68
N VAL A 114 -9.02 7.81 5.70
CA VAL A 114 -8.55 7.11 4.50
C VAL A 114 -9.63 6.19 3.97
N ILE A 115 -9.88 6.27 2.67
CA ILE A 115 -10.87 5.45 1.96
C ILE A 115 -10.17 4.84 0.75
N ALA A 116 -9.91 3.53 0.78
CA ALA A 116 -9.39 2.80 -0.37
C ALA A 116 -10.55 2.15 -1.11
N VAL A 117 -10.68 2.41 -2.41
CA VAL A 117 -11.78 1.91 -3.22
C VAL A 117 -11.31 0.80 -4.17
N ASP A 118 -12.15 -0.19 -4.38
CA ASP A 118 -12.10 -1.02 -5.58
C ASP A 118 -12.92 -0.32 -6.66
N LEU A 119 -12.27 0.08 -7.75
CA LEU A 119 -12.95 0.73 -8.87
C LEU A 119 -13.98 -0.19 -9.51
N VAL A 120 -14.99 0.38 -10.18
CA VAL A 120 -15.92 -0.40 -11.02
C VAL A 120 -15.13 -1.32 -11.94
N GLY A 121 -15.51 -2.58 -12.01
CA GLY A 121 -14.78 -3.59 -12.79
C GLY A 121 -13.57 -4.22 -12.11
N HIS A 122 -13.23 -3.82 -10.88
CA HIS A 122 -12.03 -4.26 -10.19
C HIS A 122 -12.35 -4.78 -8.77
N GLY A 123 -11.40 -5.52 -8.21
CA GLY A 123 -11.51 -6.04 -6.86
C GLY A 123 -12.83 -6.76 -6.62
N TYR A 124 -13.53 -6.41 -5.56
CA TYR A 124 -14.85 -6.92 -5.19
C TYR A 124 -16.01 -5.99 -5.58
N SER A 125 -15.74 -4.92 -6.35
CA SER A 125 -16.77 -4.08 -6.95
C SER A 125 -17.45 -4.77 -8.12
N ASP A 126 -18.66 -4.33 -8.46
CA ASP A 126 -19.43 -4.85 -9.60
C ASP A 126 -18.70 -4.62 -10.92
N ARG A 127 -19.00 -5.47 -11.91
CA ARG A 127 -18.47 -5.46 -13.28
C ARG A 127 -19.61 -5.34 -14.29
N PRO A 128 -20.31 -4.20 -14.31
CA PRO A 128 -21.48 -4.04 -15.16
C PRO A 128 -21.10 -3.91 -16.65
N ASP A 129 -21.87 -4.54 -17.54
CA ASP A 129 -21.69 -4.47 -18.98
C ASP A 129 -22.02 -3.09 -19.56
N PHE A 130 -22.81 -2.27 -18.84
CA PHE A 130 -23.19 -0.92 -19.26
C PHE A 130 -22.11 0.15 -18.97
N PHE A 131 -21.02 -0.20 -18.32
CA PHE A 131 -19.94 0.73 -17.99
C PHE A 131 -18.86 0.66 -19.06
N ASP A 132 -18.51 1.78 -19.68
CA ASP A 132 -17.58 1.80 -20.82
C ASP A 132 -16.10 1.71 -20.41
N TYR A 133 -15.81 1.78 -19.09
CA TYR A 133 -14.48 1.65 -18.52
C TYR A 133 -13.46 2.70 -19.00
N THR A 134 -13.93 3.83 -19.52
CA THR A 134 -13.07 4.94 -19.90
C THR A 134 -12.50 5.68 -18.69
N ILE A 135 -11.48 6.51 -18.91
CA ILE A 135 -10.94 7.39 -17.85
C ILE A 135 -12.04 8.31 -17.31
N GLY A 136 -12.88 8.83 -18.21
CA GLY A 136 -14.00 9.71 -17.86
C GLY A 136 -15.06 9.01 -17.01
N ASP A 137 -15.39 7.75 -17.31
CA ASP A 137 -16.39 6.99 -16.57
C ASP A 137 -15.88 6.64 -15.16
N HIS A 138 -14.61 6.26 -15.02
CA HIS A 138 -14.01 6.04 -13.72
C HIS A 138 -13.92 7.31 -12.87
N ALA A 139 -13.60 8.47 -13.46
CA ALA A 139 -13.61 9.74 -12.76
C ALA A 139 -15.02 10.11 -12.28
N GLU A 140 -16.03 9.94 -13.14
CA GLU A 140 -17.42 10.18 -12.79
C GLU A 140 -17.93 9.21 -11.70
N SER A 141 -17.55 7.94 -11.81
CA SER A 141 -17.87 6.93 -10.80
C SER A 141 -17.27 7.28 -9.43
N LEU A 142 -16.06 7.85 -9.38
CA LEU A 142 -15.46 8.34 -8.14
C LEU A 142 -16.23 9.55 -7.58
N ALA A 143 -16.66 10.50 -8.42
CA ALA A 143 -17.50 11.62 -7.98
C ALA A 143 -18.79 11.12 -7.34
N ARG A 144 -19.50 10.19 -7.97
CA ARG A 144 -20.74 9.59 -7.46
C ARG A 144 -20.51 8.78 -6.18
N PHE A 145 -19.38 8.06 -6.10
CA PHE A 145 -18.99 7.41 -4.87
C PHE A 145 -18.81 8.41 -3.73
N MET A 146 -18.14 9.54 -3.98
CA MET A 146 -18.01 10.62 -3.01
C MET A 146 -19.37 11.17 -2.57
N ASP A 147 -20.31 11.36 -3.49
CA ASP A 147 -21.67 11.82 -3.20
C ASP A 147 -22.38 10.82 -2.26
N SER A 148 -22.31 9.54 -2.59
CA SER A 148 -22.95 8.48 -1.79
C SER A 148 -22.35 8.36 -0.38
N MET A 149 -21.08 8.76 -0.19
CA MET A 149 -20.37 8.79 1.09
C MET A 149 -20.52 10.11 1.85
N GLY A 150 -21.24 11.10 1.27
CA GLY A 150 -21.39 12.44 1.84
C GLY A 150 -20.05 13.20 1.88
N ILE A 151 -19.15 12.95 0.92
CA ILE A 151 -17.85 13.60 0.82
C ILE A 151 -17.93 14.73 -0.20
N GLU A 152 -17.91 15.97 0.26
CA GLU A 152 -17.95 17.13 -0.61
C GLU A 152 -16.63 17.32 -1.38
N SER A 153 -15.50 17.16 -0.69
CA SER A 153 -14.15 17.26 -1.27
C SER A 153 -13.21 16.30 -0.57
N ALA A 154 -12.24 15.74 -1.31
CA ALA A 154 -11.24 14.83 -0.79
C ALA A 154 -9.86 15.09 -1.37
N HIS A 155 -8.81 14.73 -0.64
CA HIS A 155 -7.49 14.48 -1.22
C HIS A 155 -7.49 13.14 -1.94
N ILE A 156 -6.71 12.99 -2.99
CA ILE A 156 -6.65 11.74 -3.75
C ILE A 156 -5.20 11.30 -3.93
N LEU A 157 -4.92 10.05 -3.58
CA LEU A 157 -3.69 9.37 -3.93
C LEU A 157 -4.01 8.34 -5.01
N GLY A 158 -3.54 8.59 -6.22
CA GLY A 158 -3.73 7.71 -7.36
C GLY A 158 -2.44 7.03 -7.79
N PHE A 159 -2.51 5.76 -8.13
CA PHE A 159 -1.39 4.99 -8.68
C PHE A 159 -1.68 4.61 -10.14
N SER A 160 -0.75 4.89 -11.05
CA SER A 160 -0.83 4.60 -12.49
C SER A 160 -2.13 5.14 -13.09
N PHE A 161 -3.02 4.30 -13.65
CA PHE A 161 -4.34 4.73 -14.16
C PHE A 161 -5.21 5.38 -13.08
N GLY A 162 -5.11 4.95 -11.82
CA GLY A 162 -5.79 5.62 -10.70
C GLY A 162 -5.40 7.09 -10.54
N ALA A 163 -4.14 7.43 -10.87
CA ALA A 163 -3.72 8.83 -10.92
C ALA A 163 -4.33 9.57 -12.11
N GLY A 164 -4.46 8.91 -13.27
CA GLY A 164 -5.18 9.46 -14.44
C GLY A 164 -6.65 9.76 -14.13
N TYR A 165 -7.34 8.85 -13.45
CA TYR A 165 -8.73 9.03 -13.00
C TYR A 165 -8.86 10.20 -12.01
N ALA A 166 -7.91 10.35 -11.09
CA ALA A 166 -7.87 11.47 -10.15
C ALA A 166 -7.65 12.81 -10.85
N LEU A 167 -6.79 12.86 -11.85
CA LEU A 167 -6.55 14.07 -12.65
C LEU A 167 -7.77 14.45 -13.50
N GLU A 168 -8.44 13.45 -14.10
CA GLU A 168 -9.68 13.68 -14.85
C GLU A 168 -10.80 14.15 -13.93
N LEU A 169 -10.92 13.59 -12.72
CA LEU A 169 -11.87 14.07 -11.72
C LEU A 169 -11.59 15.52 -11.34
N ALA A 170 -10.33 15.89 -11.12
CA ALA A 170 -9.97 17.27 -10.82
C ALA A 170 -10.20 18.23 -12.01
N HIS A 171 -10.10 17.73 -13.24
CA HIS A 171 -10.40 18.50 -14.43
C HIS A 171 -11.91 18.78 -14.56
N LYS A 172 -12.74 17.75 -14.34
CA LYS A 172 -14.20 17.86 -14.45
C LYS A 172 -14.87 18.54 -13.26
N HIS A 173 -14.36 18.25 -12.06
CA HIS A 173 -14.94 18.65 -10.78
C HIS A 173 -13.83 19.21 -9.85
N PRO A 174 -13.21 20.36 -10.21
CA PRO A 174 -12.09 20.92 -9.45
C PRO A 174 -12.43 21.22 -7.98
N GLU A 175 -13.69 21.55 -7.69
CA GLU A 175 -14.18 21.79 -6.34
C GLU A 175 -14.23 20.53 -5.46
N ARG A 176 -14.24 19.33 -6.08
CA ARG A 176 -14.32 18.05 -5.40
C ARG A 176 -12.95 17.50 -4.98
N VAL A 177 -11.87 18.10 -5.49
CA VAL A 177 -10.51 17.58 -5.30
C VAL A 177 -9.62 18.60 -4.62
N GLY A 178 -9.11 18.24 -3.43
CA GLY A 178 -8.18 19.07 -2.69
C GLY A 178 -6.76 18.96 -3.26
N LYS A 179 -6.00 17.99 -2.78
CA LYS A 179 -4.62 17.72 -3.26
C LYS A 179 -4.56 16.37 -3.94
N ILE A 180 -3.72 16.23 -4.96
CA ILE A 180 -3.46 14.96 -5.64
C ILE A 180 -2.02 14.52 -5.41
N VAL A 181 -1.84 13.27 -5.02
CA VAL A 181 -0.58 12.56 -5.11
C VAL A 181 -0.69 11.58 -6.28
N ALA A 182 -0.07 11.92 -7.40
CA ALA A 182 -0.06 11.10 -8.60
C ALA A 182 1.23 10.29 -8.68
N ILE A 183 1.14 8.97 -8.48
CA ILE A 183 2.28 8.06 -8.56
C ILE A 183 2.28 7.41 -9.94
N CYS A 184 3.31 7.69 -10.75
CA CYS A 184 3.49 7.16 -12.11
C CYS A 184 2.20 7.27 -12.97
N PRO A 185 1.61 8.46 -13.16
CA PRO A 185 0.29 8.62 -13.74
C PRO A 185 0.18 7.99 -15.14
N GLY A 186 -0.79 7.08 -15.30
CA GLY A 186 -1.17 6.48 -16.57
C GLY A 186 -2.35 7.21 -17.22
N GLY A 187 -2.50 7.07 -18.55
CA GLY A 187 -3.60 7.69 -19.29
C GLY A 187 -3.46 9.19 -19.55
N VAL A 188 -2.33 9.80 -19.18
CA VAL A 188 -2.04 11.23 -19.38
C VAL A 188 -1.46 11.50 -20.77
N THR A 189 -0.90 10.49 -21.43
CA THR A 189 -0.36 10.59 -22.78
C THR A 189 -1.24 9.81 -23.77
N SER A 190 -1.32 10.30 -25.00
CA SER A 190 -2.07 9.66 -26.08
C SER A 190 -1.46 8.34 -26.57
N GLU A 191 -0.23 8.03 -26.16
CA GLU A 191 0.49 6.83 -26.59
C GLU A 191 0.34 5.72 -25.53
N MET A 192 -0.65 4.86 -25.74
CA MET A 192 -0.79 3.63 -24.96
C MET A 192 0.22 2.58 -25.46
N PRO A 193 0.93 1.88 -24.59
CA PRO A 193 1.77 0.76 -24.97
C PRO A 193 0.99 -0.25 -25.82
N LEU A 194 1.63 -0.80 -26.85
CA LEU A 194 1.00 -1.75 -27.79
C LEU A 194 0.32 -2.91 -27.06
N THR A 195 0.91 -3.38 -25.98
CA THR A 195 0.36 -4.47 -25.13
C THR A 195 -0.99 -4.09 -24.51
N VAL A 196 -1.16 -2.84 -24.06
CA VAL A 196 -2.43 -2.35 -23.49
C VAL A 196 -3.47 -2.21 -24.60
N ARG A 197 -3.11 -1.64 -25.76
CA ARG A 197 -3.99 -1.55 -26.92
C ARG A 197 -4.45 -2.92 -27.45
N MET A 198 -3.58 -3.93 -27.38
CA MET A 198 -3.96 -5.30 -27.74
C MET A 198 -4.96 -5.91 -26.75
N MET A 199 -4.87 -5.59 -25.47
CA MET A 199 -5.82 -6.06 -24.46
C MET A 199 -7.21 -5.44 -24.60
N GLU A 200 -7.32 -4.25 -25.17
CA GLU A 200 -8.60 -3.60 -25.49
C GLU A 200 -9.33 -4.25 -26.67
N SER A 201 -8.62 -5.00 -27.51
CA SER A 201 -9.28 -5.71 -28.61
C SER A 201 -10.02 -6.94 -28.08
N GLY A 202 -11.32 -7.02 -28.28
CA GLY A 202 -12.18 -8.09 -27.75
C GLY A 202 -11.71 -9.52 -28.09
N LEU A 203 -10.94 -9.68 -29.18
CA LEU A 203 -10.38 -10.98 -29.58
C LEU A 203 -9.25 -11.43 -28.65
N PHE A 204 -8.36 -10.52 -28.25
CA PHE A 204 -7.24 -10.80 -27.36
C PHE A 204 -7.64 -10.75 -25.88
N GLY A 205 -8.63 -9.93 -25.52
CA GLY A 205 -9.17 -9.87 -24.16
C GLY A 205 -9.71 -11.21 -23.67
N GLY A 206 -10.45 -11.93 -24.53
CA GLY A 206 -10.97 -13.26 -24.22
C GLY A 206 -9.89 -14.34 -24.06
N ILE A 207 -8.77 -14.23 -24.77
CA ILE A 207 -7.62 -15.14 -24.62
C ILE A 207 -6.82 -14.77 -23.37
N ALA A 208 -6.58 -13.48 -23.15
CA ALA A 208 -5.86 -12.98 -21.98
C ALA A 208 -6.57 -13.35 -20.66
N SER A 209 -7.92 -13.28 -20.63
CA SER A 209 -8.69 -13.67 -19.43
C SER A 209 -8.54 -15.16 -19.09
N ARG A 210 -8.40 -16.04 -20.09
CA ARG A 210 -8.16 -17.48 -19.88
C ARG A 210 -6.74 -17.79 -19.41
N MET A 211 -5.78 -16.93 -19.71
CA MET A 211 -4.38 -17.06 -19.28
C MET A 211 -4.14 -16.41 -17.92
N TYR A 212 -5.12 -15.65 -17.41
CA TYR A 212 -5.02 -14.99 -16.12
C TYR A 212 -5.16 -16.01 -14.98
N ASN A 213 -4.04 -16.31 -14.34
CA ASN A 213 -3.94 -17.27 -13.25
C ASN A 213 -2.91 -16.80 -12.22
N LEU A 214 -2.84 -17.49 -11.09
CA LEU A 214 -1.96 -17.10 -9.99
C LEU A 214 -0.48 -16.91 -10.40
N LYS A 215 0.03 -17.74 -11.32
CA LYS A 215 1.41 -17.64 -11.80
C LYS A 215 1.62 -16.40 -12.66
N SER A 216 0.65 -16.07 -13.53
CA SER A 216 0.71 -14.86 -14.37
C SER A 216 0.62 -13.60 -13.52
N VAL A 217 -0.22 -13.60 -12.49
CA VAL A 217 -0.31 -12.48 -11.52
C VAL A 217 1.01 -12.30 -10.78
N LYS A 218 1.59 -13.37 -10.25
CA LYS A 218 2.88 -13.29 -9.56
C LYS A 218 3.99 -12.79 -10.48
N LYS A 219 4.03 -13.24 -11.72
CA LYS A 219 4.99 -12.77 -12.73
C LYS A 219 4.81 -11.27 -12.97
N MET A 220 3.59 -10.82 -13.24
CA MET A 220 3.26 -9.42 -13.46
C MET A 220 3.66 -8.54 -12.28
N LEU A 221 3.36 -8.95 -11.04
CA LEU A 221 3.74 -8.21 -9.84
C LEU A 221 5.25 -8.09 -9.70
N ASN A 222 6.00 -9.15 -9.97
CA ASN A 222 7.47 -9.12 -9.94
C ASN A 222 8.05 -8.21 -11.02
N GLU A 223 7.44 -8.10 -12.19
CA GLU A 223 7.86 -7.17 -13.24
C GLU A 223 7.63 -5.69 -12.86
N CYS A 224 6.73 -5.43 -11.89
CA CYS A 224 6.43 -4.07 -11.42
C CYS A 224 7.35 -3.58 -10.28
N VAL A 225 8.22 -4.42 -9.74
CA VAL A 225 9.07 -4.08 -8.59
C VAL A 225 10.54 -4.38 -8.88
N PHE A 226 11.43 -3.54 -8.38
CA PHE A 226 12.88 -3.78 -8.48
C PHE A 226 13.34 -4.88 -7.52
N ASP A 227 12.85 -4.85 -6.29
CA ASP A 227 13.14 -5.86 -5.27
C ASP A 227 12.04 -6.93 -5.26
N HIS A 228 12.30 -8.07 -5.90
CA HIS A 228 11.35 -9.18 -5.97
C HIS A 228 11.04 -9.84 -4.62
N THR A 229 11.81 -9.56 -3.56
CA THR A 229 11.55 -10.11 -2.22
C THR A 229 10.34 -9.47 -1.55
N VAL A 230 9.88 -8.32 -2.04
CA VAL A 230 8.70 -7.61 -1.50
C VAL A 230 7.37 -8.22 -1.93
N ILE A 231 7.39 -9.13 -2.93
CA ILE A 231 6.19 -9.83 -3.42
C ILE A 231 6.28 -11.31 -3.02
N ASN A 232 5.36 -11.76 -2.20
CA ASN A 232 5.26 -13.14 -1.77
C ASN A 232 4.05 -13.86 -2.40
N GLU A 233 3.88 -15.16 -2.11
CA GLU A 233 2.76 -15.97 -2.63
C GLU A 233 1.40 -15.44 -2.15
N HIS A 234 1.33 -14.96 -0.92
CA HIS A 234 0.12 -14.38 -0.35
C HIS A 234 -0.30 -13.11 -1.12
N ASP A 235 0.65 -12.23 -1.42
CA ASP A 235 0.36 -11.03 -2.22
C ASP A 235 -0.24 -11.40 -3.58
N ALA A 236 0.36 -12.36 -4.28
CA ALA A 236 -0.17 -12.82 -5.56
C ALA A 236 -1.58 -13.45 -5.45
N ALA A 237 -1.81 -14.21 -4.39
CA ALA A 237 -3.12 -14.81 -4.11
C ALA A 237 -4.19 -13.74 -3.84
N GLU A 238 -3.90 -12.71 -3.05
CA GLU A 238 -4.84 -11.63 -2.74
C GLU A 238 -5.20 -10.78 -3.98
N TYR A 239 -4.25 -10.55 -4.89
CA TYR A 239 -4.58 -9.91 -6.17
C TYR A 239 -5.40 -10.81 -7.11
N PHE A 240 -5.19 -12.12 -7.05
CA PHE A 240 -5.93 -13.07 -7.91
C PHE A 240 -7.32 -13.41 -7.39
N LYS A 241 -7.51 -13.42 -6.07
CA LYS A 241 -8.73 -13.84 -5.39
C LYS A 241 -10.03 -13.18 -5.90
N PRO A 242 -10.11 -11.84 -6.10
CA PRO A 242 -11.34 -11.22 -6.61
C PRO A 242 -11.72 -11.66 -8.02
N VAL A 243 -10.75 -12.12 -8.82
CA VAL A 243 -11.00 -12.61 -10.18
C VAL A 243 -11.41 -14.08 -10.17
N ALA A 244 -10.86 -14.86 -9.23
CA ALA A 244 -11.18 -16.27 -9.05
C ALA A 244 -12.55 -16.48 -8.38
N ASP A 245 -12.99 -15.53 -7.56
CA ASP A 245 -14.26 -15.60 -6.86
C ASP A 245 -15.43 -15.39 -7.84
N SER A 246 -16.26 -16.43 -7.99
CA SER A 246 -17.43 -16.41 -8.86
C SER A 246 -18.49 -15.39 -8.45
N SER A 247 -18.47 -14.95 -7.18
CA SER A 247 -19.40 -13.92 -6.65
C SER A 247 -19.08 -12.51 -7.14
N SER A 248 -17.90 -12.32 -7.72
CA SER A 248 -17.43 -11.03 -8.27
C SER A 248 -17.58 -10.91 -9.79
N ARG A 249 -18.34 -11.83 -10.42
CA ARG A 249 -18.65 -11.84 -11.87
C ARG A 249 -20.02 -11.27 -12.14
#